data_24b6e68397dfb27108a6b26be4536b52
#
_entry.id   24b6e68397dfb27108a6b26be4536b52
#
_cell.length_a   1.000
_cell.length_b   1.000
_cell.length_c   1.000
_cell.angle_alpha   90.00
_cell.angle_beta   90.00
_cell.angle_gamma   90.00
#
_symmetry.space_group_name_H-M   'P 1'
#
loop_
_entity.id
_entity.type
_entity.pdbx_description
1 polymer ?
#
loop_
_entity_poly.entity_id
_entity_poly.type
_entity_poly.pdbx_seq_one_letter_code
_entity_poly.pdbx_strand_id
1 'polypeptide(L)'
;MTKVFAVFLLEEAERDIDHIYLYVKRNDSEEKAERLSQNIEQVILSLQSSPLRGHYPPELERLDIREYREVFFKPYRIIYEVA
;
A
#
# COMPACT_ATOMS: atom_id res chain seq x y z
N MET A 1 19.32 6.93 15.34
CA MET A 1 17.91 6.71 15.68
C MET A 1 17.07 6.81 14.43
N THR A 2 16.28 5.80 14.12
CA THR A 2 15.44 5.81 12.93
C THR A 2 14.19 6.66 13.20
N LYS A 3 13.98 7.67 12.36
CA LYS A 3 12.79 8.49 12.44
C LYS A 3 11.61 7.76 11.79
N VAL A 4 10.48 7.66 12.51
CA VAL A 4 9.26 7.06 11.99
C VAL A 4 8.32 8.18 11.54
N PHE A 5 7.77 8.04 10.34
CA PHE A 5 6.86 9.02 9.74
C PHE A 5 5.42 8.50 9.82
N ALA A 6 4.47 9.42 9.91
CA ALA A 6 3.07 9.07 9.81
C ALA A 6 2.72 8.82 8.32
N VAL A 7 2.23 7.61 8.04
CA VAL A 7 1.80 7.21 6.71
C VAL A 7 0.34 6.81 6.80
N PHE A 8 -0.49 7.39 5.95
CA PHE A 8 -1.92 7.15 5.97
C PHE A 8 -2.37 6.40 4.73
N LEU A 9 -3.11 5.32 4.95
CA LEU A 9 -3.84 4.65 3.89
C LEU A 9 -5.23 5.27 3.78
N LEU A 10 -5.73 5.37 2.56
CA LEU A 10 -7.12 5.74 2.37
C LEU A 10 -8.02 4.61 2.87
N GLU A 11 -9.21 4.96 3.38
CA GLU A 11 -10.19 3.98 3.84
C GLU A 11 -10.52 2.96 2.75
N GLU A 12 -10.58 3.41 1.50
CA GLU A 12 -10.82 2.55 0.34
C GLU A 12 -9.71 1.52 0.15
N ALA A 13 -8.45 1.90 0.43
CA ALA A 13 -7.32 0.99 0.35
C ALA A 13 -7.43 -0.12 1.40
N GLU A 14 -7.88 0.20 2.60
CA GLU A 14 -8.10 -0.80 3.65
C GLU A 14 -9.18 -1.80 3.24
N ARG A 15 -10.27 -1.32 2.64
CA ARG A 15 -11.32 -2.19 2.10
C ARG A 15 -10.80 -3.08 0.98
N ASP A 16 -9.96 -2.54 0.11
CA ASP A 16 -9.37 -3.30 -0.99
C ASP A 16 -8.51 -4.44 -0.47
N ILE A 17 -7.73 -4.20 0.58
CA ILE A 17 -6.91 -5.25 1.22
C ILE A 17 -7.81 -6.39 1.72
N ASP A 18 -8.92 -6.06 2.38
CA ASP A 18 -9.87 -7.04 2.87
C ASP A 18 -10.51 -7.83 1.72
N HIS A 19 -10.88 -7.16 0.64
CA HIS A 19 -11.45 -7.80 -0.53
C HIS A 19 -10.46 -8.73 -1.22
N ILE A 20 -9.20 -8.32 -1.33
CA ILE A 20 -8.13 -9.13 -1.90
C ILE A 20 -7.94 -10.39 -1.07
N TYR A 21 -7.89 -10.25 0.25
CA TYR A 21 -7.77 -11.39 1.17
C TYR A 21 -8.91 -12.40 0.94
N LEU A 22 -10.14 -11.92 0.93
CA LEU A 22 -11.31 -12.79 0.75
C LEU A 22 -11.31 -13.47 -0.63
N TYR A 23 -10.93 -12.74 -1.67
CA TYR A 23 -10.86 -13.29 -3.02
C TYR A 23 -9.83 -14.43 -3.11
N VAL A 24 -8.63 -14.22 -2.60
CA VAL A 24 -7.57 -15.24 -2.62
C VAL A 24 -7.95 -16.43 -1.76
N LYS A 25 -8.56 -16.19 -0.59
CA LYS A 25 -9.03 -17.25 0.29
C LYS A 25 -10.05 -18.15 -0.39
N ARG A 26 -10.98 -17.56 -1.13
CA ARG A 26 -12.05 -18.33 -1.82
C ARG A 26 -11.57 -19.05 -3.06
N ASN A 27 -10.68 -18.42 -3.84
CA ASN A 27 -10.28 -18.91 -5.15
C ASN A 27 -8.96 -19.67 -5.16
N ASP A 28 -8.21 -19.62 -4.08
CA ASP A 28 -6.92 -20.29 -3.98
C ASP A 28 -6.81 -21.01 -2.63
N SER A 29 -6.25 -20.33 -1.60
CA SER A 29 -6.15 -20.92 -0.27
C SER A 29 -6.07 -19.85 0.81
N GLU A 30 -6.44 -20.23 2.03
CA GLU A 30 -6.32 -19.35 3.18
C GLU A 30 -4.85 -19.03 3.48
N GLU A 31 -3.96 -20.04 3.33
CA GLU A 31 -2.54 -19.86 3.53
C GLU A 31 -1.96 -18.79 2.60
N LYS A 32 -2.32 -18.84 1.31
CA LYS A 32 -1.86 -17.82 0.35
C LYS A 32 -2.45 -16.46 0.64
N ALA A 33 -3.70 -16.41 1.08
CA ALA A 33 -4.34 -15.15 1.46
C ALA A 33 -3.63 -14.49 2.64
N GLU A 34 -3.29 -15.27 3.67
CA GLU A 34 -2.57 -14.76 4.82
C GLU A 34 -1.16 -14.29 4.47
N ARG A 35 -0.45 -15.04 3.62
CA ARG A 35 0.89 -14.68 3.16
C ARG A 35 0.86 -13.37 2.38
N LEU A 36 -0.10 -13.22 1.48
CA LEU A 36 -0.27 -12.00 0.70
C LEU A 36 -0.56 -10.81 1.60
N SER A 37 -1.47 -10.99 2.56
CA SER A 37 -1.85 -9.96 3.52
C SER A 37 -0.66 -9.50 4.35
N GLN A 38 0.15 -10.45 4.84
CA GLN A 38 1.37 -10.16 5.61
C GLN A 38 2.40 -9.41 4.76
N ASN A 39 2.56 -9.80 3.50
CA ASN A 39 3.50 -9.14 2.60
C ASN A 39 3.09 -7.70 2.32
N ILE A 40 1.80 -7.43 2.11
CA ILE A 40 1.28 -6.08 1.94
C ILE A 40 1.53 -5.26 3.20
N GLU A 41 1.27 -5.83 4.36
CA GLU A 41 1.50 -5.18 5.64
C GLU A 41 2.98 -4.80 5.82
N GLN A 42 3.91 -5.69 5.45
CA GLN A 42 5.33 -5.40 5.52
C GLN A 42 5.73 -4.24 4.61
N VAL A 43 5.15 -4.14 3.42
CA VAL A 43 5.38 -3.01 2.54
C VAL A 43 4.91 -1.71 3.20
N ILE A 44 3.72 -1.72 3.78
CA ILE A 44 3.15 -0.55 4.45
C ILE A 44 4.04 -0.12 5.62
N LEU A 45 4.50 -1.06 6.44
CA LEU A 45 5.38 -0.77 7.57
C LEU A 45 6.72 -0.18 7.11
N SER A 46 7.24 -0.65 5.98
CA SER A 46 8.49 -0.11 5.42
C SER A 46 8.37 1.36 5.02
N LEU A 47 7.17 1.83 4.70
CA LEU A 47 6.94 3.23 4.34
C LEU A 47 7.04 4.16 5.55
N GLN A 48 6.87 3.65 6.77
CA GLN A 48 6.99 4.46 7.98
C GLN A 48 8.43 4.91 8.24
N SER A 49 9.42 4.13 7.80
CA SER A 49 10.83 4.49 7.93
C SER A 49 11.40 5.10 6.66
N SER A 50 10.79 4.85 5.50
CA SER A 50 11.24 5.36 4.21
C SER A 50 10.06 5.85 3.37
N PRO A 51 9.36 6.91 3.82
CA PRO A 51 8.12 7.34 3.17
C PRO A 51 8.33 7.94 1.79
N LEU A 52 9.52 8.43 1.48
CA LEU A 52 9.80 9.06 0.19
C LEU A 52 10.30 8.08 -0.87
N ARG A 53 10.38 6.78 -0.56
CA ARG A 53 10.84 5.78 -1.52
C ARG A 53 9.86 5.54 -2.68
N GLY A 54 8.58 5.85 -2.47
CA GLY A 54 7.60 5.80 -3.53
C GLY A 54 7.75 6.98 -4.48
N HIS A 55 7.12 6.88 -5.64
CA HIS A 55 7.10 7.96 -6.61
C HIS A 55 5.70 8.55 -6.74
N TYR A 56 5.59 9.68 -7.43
CA TYR A 56 4.28 10.30 -7.64
C TYR A 56 3.48 9.50 -8.66
N PRO A 57 2.19 9.21 -8.38
CA PRO A 57 1.34 8.59 -9.39
C PRO A 57 1.29 9.48 -10.63
N PRO A 58 1.58 8.96 -11.84
CA PRO A 58 1.66 9.79 -13.05
C PRO A 58 0.37 10.54 -13.36
N GLU A 59 -0.78 9.92 -13.12
CA GLU A 59 -2.08 10.53 -13.37
C GLU A 59 -2.34 11.74 -12.46
N LEU A 60 -1.81 11.71 -11.24
CA LEU A 60 -1.94 12.81 -10.30
C LEU A 60 -0.87 13.87 -10.53
N GLU A 61 0.32 13.47 -10.90
CA GLU A 61 1.41 14.41 -11.21
C GLU A 61 1.03 15.30 -12.39
N ARG A 62 0.34 14.77 -13.40
CA ARG A 62 -0.17 15.56 -14.53
C ARG A 62 -1.13 16.64 -14.11
N LEU A 63 -1.83 16.46 -12.99
CA LEU A 63 -2.75 17.43 -12.41
C LEU A 63 -2.07 18.31 -11.38
N ASP A 64 -0.74 18.21 -11.26
CA ASP A 64 0.05 18.93 -10.26
C ASP A 64 -0.34 18.57 -8.81
N ILE A 65 -0.81 17.35 -8.61
CA ILE A 65 -1.15 16.80 -7.29
C ILE A 65 0.03 15.96 -6.80
N ARG A 66 0.72 16.43 -5.77
CA ARG A 66 1.93 15.79 -5.21
C ARG A 66 1.80 15.43 -3.74
N GLU A 67 0.58 15.37 -3.24
CA GLU A 67 0.29 14.96 -1.86
C GLU A 67 0.41 13.45 -1.68
N TYR A 68 0.38 12.70 -2.77
CA TYR A 68 0.37 11.23 -2.75
C TYR A 68 1.60 10.67 -3.41
N ARG A 69 2.02 9.51 -2.91
CA ARG A 69 3.06 8.69 -3.52
C ARG A 69 2.53 7.28 -3.72
N GLU A 70 3.21 6.50 -4.54
CA GLU A 70 2.84 5.11 -4.77
C GLU A 70 4.05 4.19 -4.72
N VAL A 71 3.81 2.95 -4.29
CA VAL A 71 4.74 1.83 -4.44
C VAL A 71 3.98 0.67 -5.05
N PHE A 72 4.70 -0.21 -5.71
CA PHE A 72 4.10 -1.38 -6.33
C PHE A 72 4.36 -2.62 -5.51
N PHE A 73 3.34 -3.44 -5.39
CA PHE A 73 3.42 -4.81 -4.91
C PHE A 73 2.57 -5.64 -5.88
N LYS A 74 3.21 -6.10 -6.97
CA LYS A 74 2.49 -6.71 -8.10
C LYS A 74 1.52 -7.80 -7.69
N PRO A 75 0.30 -7.78 -8.21
CA PRO A 75 -0.23 -6.87 -9.24
C PRO A 75 -0.86 -5.58 -8.69
N TYR A 76 -0.59 -5.23 -7.46
CA TYR A 76 -1.24 -4.14 -6.76
C TYR A 76 -0.39 -2.88 -6.74
N ARG A 77 -1.07 -1.74 -6.62
CA ARG A 77 -0.48 -0.43 -6.42
C ARG A 77 -0.96 0.12 -5.08
N ILE A 78 -0.03 0.53 -4.24
CA ILE A 78 -0.32 1.09 -2.93
C ILE A 78 -0.09 2.60 -3.01
N ILE A 79 -1.16 3.37 -2.86
CA ILE A 79 -1.12 4.82 -2.85
C ILE A 79 -1.23 5.28 -1.41
N TYR A 80 -0.32 6.18 -1.00
CA TYR A 80 -0.25 6.64 0.39
C TYR A 80 0.06 8.12 0.46
N GLU A 81 -0.27 8.71 1.61
CA GLU A 81 0.02 10.10 1.93
C GLU A 81 0.98 10.13 3.11
N VAL A 82 1.93 11.06 3.09
CA VAL A 82 2.89 11.27 4.20
C VAL A 82 2.52 12.55 4.92
N ALA A 83 2.30 12.45 6.22
CA ALA A 83 2.03 13.61 7.04
C ALA A 83 3.32 14.24 7.58
#